data_c304830f8f49cda58b62434a59de242f
#
_entry.id   c304830f8f49cda58b62434a59de242f
#
_cell.length_a   1.000
_cell.length_b   1.000
_cell.length_c   1.000
_cell.angle_alpha   90.00
_cell.angle_beta   90.00
_cell.angle_gamma   90.00
#
_symmetry.space_group_name_H-M   'P 1'
#
loop_
_entity.id
_entity.type
_entity.pdbx_description
1 polymer ?
#
loop_
_entity_poly.entity_id
_entity_poly.type
_entity_poly.pdbx_seq_one_letter_code
_entity_poly.pdbx_strand_id
1 'polypeptide(L)'
;MANRESENDKIDREQVLAIEIAAHTEYFSLHGAGTWNFTESRRRNGNKMHGSFRETLMAFIKEHGIKYIVAEDVAMNRHFYDMRRLAELRGVLLEVCDETDI
;
A
#
# COMPACT_ATOMS: atom_id res chain seq x y z
N MET A 1 -0.77 26.36 -22.06
CA MET A 1 -1.00 25.65 -20.84
C MET A 1 -0.68 24.19 -20.89
N ALA A 2 -0.60 23.60 -22.04
CA ALA A 2 -0.25 22.20 -22.16
C ALA A 2 1.09 21.87 -21.47
N ASN A 3 2.06 22.75 -21.61
CA ASN A 3 3.37 22.51 -21.00
C ASN A 3 3.30 22.48 -19.49
N ARG A 4 2.53 23.42 -18.93
CA ARG A 4 2.41 23.46 -17.48
C ARG A 4 1.66 22.24 -16.94
N GLU A 5 0.63 21.84 -17.66
CA GLU A 5 -0.10 20.63 -17.28
C GLU A 5 0.80 19.42 -17.37
N SER A 6 1.58 19.34 -18.41
CA SER A 6 2.51 18.26 -18.60
C SER A 6 3.54 18.18 -17.45
N GLU A 7 4.04 19.34 -17.04
CA GLU A 7 4.97 19.39 -15.92
C GLU A 7 4.30 18.97 -14.61
N ASN A 8 3.06 19.44 -14.39
CA ASN A 8 2.33 19.10 -13.17
C ASN A 8 1.94 17.63 -13.14
N ASP A 9 1.75 17.04 -14.32
CA ASP A 9 1.37 15.64 -14.41
C ASP A 9 2.56 14.70 -14.30
N LYS A 10 3.76 15.24 -14.34
CA LYS A 10 4.93 14.40 -14.17
C LYS A 10 4.99 13.85 -12.75
N ILE A 11 5.04 12.54 -12.67
CA ILE A 11 5.17 11.87 -11.40
C ILE A 11 6.65 11.70 -11.09
N ASP A 12 7.05 12.16 -9.92
CA ASP A 12 8.40 11.94 -9.42
C ASP A 12 8.48 10.49 -8.97
N ARG A 13 9.33 9.72 -9.62
CA ARG A 13 9.45 8.30 -9.34
C ARG A 13 9.88 8.03 -7.90
N GLU A 14 10.60 8.94 -7.29
CA GLU A 14 11.01 8.77 -5.90
C GLU A 14 9.83 8.87 -4.95
N GLN A 15 8.71 9.41 -5.40
CA GLN A 15 7.51 9.57 -4.59
C GLN A 15 6.49 8.45 -4.82
N VAL A 16 6.85 7.42 -5.58
CA VAL A 16 5.93 6.34 -5.94
C VAL A 16 6.25 5.09 -5.15
N LEU A 17 5.22 4.49 -4.58
CA LEU A 17 5.28 3.18 -3.96
C LEU A 17 4.31 2.25 -4.67
N ALA A 18 4.80 1.13 -5.17
CA ALA A 18 3.96 0.09 -5.74
C ALA A 18 3.87 -1.04 -4.72
N ILE A 19 2.67 -1.53 -4.47
CA ILE A 19 2.46 -2.61 -3.52
C ILE A 19 1.50 -3.65 -4.08
N GLU A 20 1.75 -4.89 -3.71
CA GLU A 20 0.83 -6.00 -3.94
C GLU A 20 0.38 -6.47 -2.57
N ILE A 21 -0.87 -6.16 -2.22
CA ILE A 21 -1.39 -6.36 -0.87
C ILE A 21 -1.67 -7.83 -0.61
N ALA A 22 -1.10 -8.34 0.47
CA ALA A 22 -1.30 -9.71 0.93
C ALA A 22 -0.74 -9.81 2.35
N ALA A 23 -0.86 -11.00 2.98
CA ALA A 23 -0.19 -11.24 4.25
C ALA A 23 1.32 -11.07 4.10
N HIS A 24 1.85 -11.42 2.92
CA HIS A 24 3.21 -11.09 2.51
C HIS A 24 3.08 -10.01 1.45
N THR A 25 3.05 -8.76 1.89
CA THR A 25 2.89 -7.63 0.97
C THR A 25 4.21 -7.33 0.29
N GLU A 26 4.23 -7.45 -1.03
CA GLU A 26 5.40 -7.09 -1.80
C GLU A 26 5.35 -5.60 -2.09
N TYR A 27 6.49 -4.96 -2.02
CA TYR A 27 6.58 -3.53 -2.30
C TYR A 27 7.78 -3.22 -3.16
N PHE A 28 7.65 -2.15 -3.93
CA PHE A 28 8.72 -1.65 -4.78
C PHE A 28 8.67 -0.14 -4.81
N SER A 29 9.84 0.47 -4.61
CA SER A 29 10.03 1.91 -4.78
C SER A 29 11.47 2.16 -5.16
N LEU A 30 11.81 3.38 -5.51
CA LEU A 30 13.21 3.71 -5.78
C LEU A 30 14.04 3.75 -4.49
N HIS A 31 13.39 3.74 -3.34
CA HIS A 31 14.08 3.72 -2.04
C HIS A 31 14.34 2.30 -1.56
N GLY A 32 13.79 1.30 -2.24
CA GLY A 32 13.98 -0.09 -1.87
C GLY A 32 12.79 -0.93 -2.27
N ALA A 33 13.00 -2.24 -2.27
CA ALA A 33 11.97 -3.22 -2.60
C ALA A 33 12.12 -4.41 -1.68
N GLY A 34 11.02 -5.12 -1.46
CA GLY A 34 11.06 -6.30 -0.59
C GLY A 34 9.67 -6.80 -0.27
N THR A 35 9.58 -7.48 0.85
CA THR A 35 8.33 -8.08 1.31
C THR A 35 8.10 -7.71 2.77
N TRP A 36 6.92 -7.20 3.06
CA TRP A 36 6.48 -6.99 4.43
C TRP A 36 5.66 -8.22 4.85
N ASN A 37 6.06 -8.87 5.92
CA ASN A 37 5.42 -10.11 6.38
C ASN A 37 4.56 -9.85 7.60
N PHE A 38 3.25 -10.04 7.45
CA PHE A 38 2.28 -9.80 8.51
C PHE A 38 1.67 -11.09 9.08
N THR A 39 2.25 -12.25 8.76
CA THR A 39 1.65 -13.53 9.16
C THR A 39 1.61 -13.75 10.67
N GLU A 40 2.57 -13.24 11.39
CA GLU A 40 2.58 -13.35 12.85
C GLU A 40 1.40 -12.64 13.48
N SER A 41 1.11 -11.44 13.01
CA SER A 41 -0.03 -10.67 13.48
C SER A 41 -1.33 -11.42 13.20
N ARG A 42 -1.41 -12.09 12.03
CA ARG A 42 -2.59 -12.84 11.64
C ARG A 42 -2.85 -14.01 12.60
N ARG A 43 -1.81 -14.68 13.08
CA ARG A 43 -1.95 -15.83 13.95
C ARG A 43 -2.56 -15.46 15.30
N ARG A 44 -2.23 -14.31 15.80
CA ARG A 44 -2.74 -13.87 17.10
C ARG A 44 -4.14 -13.31 17.02
N ASN A 45 -4.35 -12.42 16.07
CA ASN A 45 -5.62 -11.72 15.92
C ASN A 45 -5.61 -11.04 14.56
N GLY A 46 -6.62 -11.33 13.75
CA GLY A 46 -6.72 -10.73 12.41
C GLY A 46 -6.69 -9.21 12.43
N ASN A 47 -7.20 -8.61 13.49
CA ASN A 47 -7.22 -7.15 13.58
C ASN A 47 -5.83 -6.57 13.76
N LYS A 48 -4.91 -7.33 14.33
CA LYS A 48 -3.53 -6.86 14.48
C LYS A 48 -2.81 -6.78 13.15
N MET A 49 -3.21 -7.63 12.21
CA MET A 49 -2.66 -7.55 10.87
C MET A 49 -2.96 -6.20 10.23
N HIS A 50 -4.18 -5.71 10.41
CA HIS A 50 -4.56 -4.39 9.89
C HIS A 50 -3.68 -3.29 10.48
N GLY A 51 -3.49 -3.32 11.79
CA GLY A 51 -2.65 -2.33 12.47
C GLY A 51 -1.21 -2.39 12.02
N SER A 52 -0.66 -3.59 11.90
CA SER A 52 0.73 -3.78 11.46
C SER A 52 0.92 -3.27 10.03
N PHE A 53 -0.02 -3.58 9.15
CA PHE A 53 0.02 -3.11 7.78
C PHE A 53 -0.04 -1.58 7.74
N ARG A 54 -0.95 -1.00 8.49
CA ARG A 54 -1.12 0.45 8.58
C ARG A 54 0.16 1.14 9.07
N GLU A 55 0.73 0.64 10.15
CA GLU A 55 1.92 1.23 10.74
C GLU A 55 3.11 1.18 9.78
N THR A 56 3.30 0.03 9.14
CA THR A 56 4.39 -0.16 8.20
C THR A 56 4.25 0.77 7.00
N LEU A 57 3.04 0.85 6.46
CA LEU A 57 2.77 1.69 5.30
C LEU A 57 2.95 3.18 5.66
N MET A 58 2.39 3.60 6.79
CA MET A 58 2.54 4.98 7.26
C MET A 58 3.99 5.37 7.44
N ALA A 59 4.77 4.50 8.07
CA ALA A 59 6.18 4.77 8.30
C ALA A 59 6.92 4.93 6.98
N PHE A 60 6.64 4.06 6.02
CA PHE A 60 7.29 4.13 4.71
C PHE A 60 6.93 5.42 3.98
N ILE A 61 5.66 5.79 4.01
CA ILE A 61 5.19 7.02 3.36
C ILE A 61 5.90 8.24 3.95
N LYS A 62 5.95 8.31 5.26
CA LYS A 62 6.56 9.46 5.93
C LYS A 62 8.06 9.51 5.76
N GLU A 63 8.71 8.37 5.86
CA GLU A 63 10.16 8.29 5.75
C GLU A 63 10.65 8.69 4.37
N HIS A 64 9.93 8.28 3.34
CA HIS A 64 10.41 8.46 1.96
C HIS A 64 9.63 9.50 1.16
N GLY A 65 8.69 10.18 1.78
CA GLY A 65 7.94 11.23 1.11
C GLY A 65 7.08 10.71 -0.03
N ILE A 66 6.46 9.55 0.16
CA ILE A 66 5.61 8.94 -0.87
C ILE A 66 4.35 9.79 -1.08
N LYS A 67 4.01 10.00 -2.34
CA LYS A 67 2.83 10.78 -2.73
C LYS A 67 1.92 10.03 -3.68
N TYR A 68 2.36 8.91 -4.22
CA TYR A 68 1.58 8.10 -5.15
C TYR A 68 1.73 6.65 -4.77
N ILE A 69 0.61 5.95 -4.71
CA ILE A 69 0.61 4.52 -4.42
C ILE A 69 -0.09 3.80 -5.56
N VAL A 70 0.57 2.77 -6.09
CA VAL A 70 0.01 1.88 -7.11
C VAL A 70 -0.26 0.55 -6.44
N ALA A 71 -1.51 0.10 -6.49
CA ALA A 71 -1.90 -1.18 -5.90
C ALA A 71 -2.89 -1.86 -6.82
N GLU A 72 -2.80 -3.19 -6.90
CA GLU A 72 -3.74 -3.97 -7.69
C GLU A 72 -5.07 -4.11 -6.95
N ASP A 73 -6.14 -4.25 -7.72
CA ASP A 73 -7.44 -4.57 -7.16
C ASP A 73 -7.48 -6.03 -6.70
N VAL A 74 -8.45 -6.33 -5.84
CA VAL A 74 -8.65 -7.70 -5.36
C VAL A 74 -9.03 -8.59 -6.54
N ALA A 75 -8.30 -9.69 -6.70
CA ALA A 75 -8.57 -10.65 -7.78
C ALA A 75 -9.85 -11.44 -7.48
N MET A 76 -10.72 -11.52 -8.47
CA MET A 76 -12.04 -12.14 -8.30
C MET A 76 -11.98 -13.67 -8.20
N ASN A 77 -10.90 -14.27 -8.66
CA ASN A 77 -10.78 -15.72 -8.67
C ASN A 77 -10.04 -16.27 -7.46
N ARG A 78 -9.83 -15.47 -6.45
CA ARG A 78 -9.16 -15.91 -5.25
C ARG A 78 -10.13 -16.59 -4.29
N HIS A 79 -9.59 -17.37 -3.37
CA HIS A 79 -10.37 -18.00 -2.34
C HIS A 79 -11.10 -16.94 -1.50
N PHE A 80 -12.30 -17.28 -1.00
CA PHE A 80 -13.15 -16.34 -0.29
C PHE A 80 -12.44 -15.64 0.87
N TYR A 81 -11.75 -16.41 1.70
CA TYR A 81 -11.06 -15.81 2.86
C TYR A 81 -9.93 -14.88 2.43
N ASP A 82 -9.23 -15.25 1.38
CA ASP A 82 -8.16 -14.40 0.88
C ASP A 82 -8.72 -13.11 0.33
N MET A 83 -9.83 -13.19 -0.40
CA MET A 83 -10.49 -11.99 -0.96
C MET A 83 -10.96 -11.07 0.15
N ARG A 84 -11.55 -11.64 1.20
CA ARG A 84 -12.03 -10.85 2.32
C ARG A 84 -10.87 -10.13 3.01
N ARG A 85 -9.78 -10.84 3.28
CA ARG A 85 -8.62 -10.25 3.92
C ARG A 85 -8.01 -9.15 3.06
N LEU A 86 -7.90 -9.40 1.77
CA LEU A 86 -7.37 -8.42 0.85
C LEU A 86 -8.24 -7.18 0.79
N ALA A 87 -9.56 -7.36 0.78
CA ALA A 87 -10.48 -6.23 0.77
C ALA A 87 -10.35 -5.41 2.05
N GLU A 88 -10.17 -6.05 3.19
CA GLU A 88 -9.97 -5.36 4.46
C GLU A 88 -8.69 -4.55 4.45
N LEU A 89 -7.59 -5.15 3.99
CA LEU A 89 -6.31 -4.45 3.91
C LEU A 89 -6.35 -3.30 2.91
N ARG A 90 -7.07 -3.50 1.80
CA ARG A 90 -7.25 -2.42 0.84
C ARG A 90 -8.02 -1.25 1.48
N GLY A 91 -8.99 -1.55 2.34
CA GLY A 91 -9.68 -0.52 3.09
C GLY A 91 -8.74 0.28 3.98
N VAL A 92 -7.82 -0.41 4.64
CA VAL A 92 -6.80 0.26 5.46
C VAL A 92 -5.91 1.13 4.58
N LEU A 93 -5.52 0.63 3.41
CA LEU A 93 -4.73 1.42 2.46
C LEU A 93 -5.44 2.72 2.10
N LEU A 94 -6.74 2.64 1.80
CA LEU A 94 -7.50 3.83 1.44
C LEU A 94 -7.57 4.84 2.57
N GLU A 95 -7.71 4.36 3.81
CA GLU A 95 -7.69 5.23 4.98
C GLU A 95 -6.35 5.93 5.14
N VAL A 96 -5.27 5.19 4.95
CA VAL A 96 -3.93 5.75 5.06
C VAL A 96 -3.73 6.81 3.98
N CYS A 97 -4.18 6.55 2.77
CA CYS A 97 -4.08 7.52 1.67
C CYS A 97 -4.84 8.79 2.01
N ASP A 98 -6.03 8.65 2.59
CA ASP A 98 -6.83 9.81 2.98
C ASP A 98 -6.11 10.63 4.07
N GLU A 99 -5.57 9.97 5.07
CA GLU A 99 -4.88 10.63 6.17
C GLU A 99 -3.59 11.30 5.73
N THR A 100 -2.90 10.75 4.74
CA THR A 100 -1.62 11.28 4.27
C THR A 100 -1.77 12.15 3.03
N ASP A 101 -3.00 12.37 2.60
CA ASP A 101 -3.30 13.23 1.46
C ASP A 101 -2.73 12.72 0.14
N ILE A 102 -2.77 11.42 -0.01
CA ILE A 102 -2.29 10.75 -1.24
C ILE A 102 -3.42 10.50 -2.22
#